data_e1e6d240d94ee4b24de6082cdeb37535
#
_entry.id   e1e6d240d94ee4b24de6082cdeb37535
#
_cell.length_a   1.000
_cell.length_b   1.000
_cell.length_c   1.000
_cell.angle_alpha   90.00
_cell.angle_beta   90.00
_cell.angle_gamma   90.00
#
_symmetry.space_group_name_H-M   'P 1'
#
loop_
_entity.id
_entity.type
_entity.pdbx_description
1 polymer ?
#
loop_
_entity_poly.entity_id
_entity_poly.type
_entity_poly.pdbx_seq_one_letter_code
_entity_poly.pdbx_strand_id
1 'polypeptide(L)'
;SGQRLIMAALWICLCAFLNCAGWVLSACHALNPFGYAIAFLVGIAVAVACGNRAGWKIYWTPGWRKLRRRFQLSFPLAFLVLAAMAFLGGSLHAPSNYDALAYRVPRVLHWQAEGQWHWIHTDFLRLNVRTSGIEWISAPLIALTNSDRLLFLINTVSFALLPGLIFSVFTRVGIKRRTA
;
A
#
# COMPACT_ATOMS: atom_id res chain seq x y z
N SER A 1 -5.40 -5.97 -21.40
CA SER A 1 -4.15 -5.83 -20.61
C SER A 1 -4.10 -4.53 -19.80
N GLY A 2 -4.76 -3.43 -20.24
CA GLY A 2 -4.69 -2.11 -19.59
C GLY A 2 -5.15 -2.06 -18.13
N GLN A 3 -6.27 -2.70 -17.81
CA GLN A 3 -6.86 -2.61 -16.45
C GLN A 3 -5.94 -3.09 -15.32
N ARG A 4 -5.05 -4.05 -15.57
CA ARG A 4 -4.12 -4.57 -14.53
C ARG A 4 -3.00 -3.60 -14.21
N LEU A 5 -2.53 -2.88 -15.24
CA LEU A 5 -1.52 -1.84 -15.07
C LEU A 5 -2.11 -0.62 -14.37
N ILE A 6 -3.40 -0.33 -14.58
CA ILE A 6 -4.09 0.75 -13.89
C ILE A 6 -4.11 0.51 -12.38
N MET A 7 -4.45 -0.69 -11.91
CA MET A 7 -4.46 -0.98 -10.47
C MET A 7 -3.06 -0.85 -9.84
N ALA A 8 -2.02 -1.35 -10.54
CA ALA A 8 -0.65 -1.17 -10.08
C ALA A 8 -0.21 0.31 -10.09
N ALA A 9 -0.59 1.05 -11.13
CA ALA A 9 -0.31 2.48 -11.21
C ALA A 9 -1.02 3.26 -10.09
N LEU A 10 -2.28 2.96 -9.81
CA LEU A 10 -3.02 3.57 -8.70
C LEU A 10 -2.36 3.28 -7.35
N TRP A 11 -1.89 2.04 -7.14
CA TRP A 11 -1.16 1.69 -5.92
C TRP A 11 0.15 2.46 -5.79
N ILE A 12 0.93 2.58 -6.87
CA ILE A 12 2.17 3.36 -6.89
C ILE A 12 1.87 4.85 -6.62
N CYS A 13 0.85 5.41 -7.27
CA CYS A 13 0.43 6.80 -7.05
C CYS A 13 -0.02 7.02 -5.59
N LEU A 14 -0.76 6.08 -5.00
CA LEU A 14 -1.14 6.15 -3.59
C LEU A 14 0.09 6.13 -2.69
N CYS A 15 1.03 5.21 -2.91
CA CYS A 15 2.27 5.16 -2.14
C CYS A 15 3.10 6.45 -2.27
N ALA A 16 3.20 7.01 -3.47
CA ALA A 16 3.87 8.28 -3.71
C ALA A 16 3.16 9.44 -2.99
N PHE A 17 1.82 9.50 -3.10
CA PHE A 17 1.01 10.47 -2.38
C PHE A 17 1.22 10.40 -0.86
N LEU A 18 1.19 9.21 -0.27
CA LEU A 18 1.38 9.04 1.17
C LEU A 18 2.79 9.46 1.62
N ASN A 19 3.81 9.18 0.82
CA ASN A 19 5.16 9.67 1.09
C ASN A 19 5.22 11.21 1.04
N CYS A 20 4.67 11.83 0.00
CA CYS A 20 4.62 13.29 -0.11
C CYS A 20 3.81 13.93 1.03
N ALA A 21 2.62 13.38 1.32
CA ALA A 21 1.77 13.84 2.40
C ALA A 21 2.48 13.75 3.76
N GLY A 22 3.19 12.65 4.02
CA GLY A 22 3.97 12.48 5.25
C GLY A 22 5.02 13.57 5.42
N TRP A 23 5.78 13.90 4.38
CA TRP A 23 6.76 14.98 4.44
C TRP A 23 6.13 16.37 4.60
N VAL A 24 5.04 16.66 3.88
CA VAL A 24 4.33 17.94 4.00
C VAL A 24 3.72 18.11 5.40
N LEU A 25 3.03 17.07 5.91
CA LEU A 25 2.45 17.10 7.24
C LEU A 25 3.52 17.21 8.32
N SER A 26 4.67 16.56 8.14
CA SER A 26 5.82 16.69 9.01
C SER A 26 6.33 18.12 9.06
N ALA A 27 6.49 18.77 7.91
CA ALA A 27 6.95 20.17 7.83
C ALA A 27 5.96 21.14 8.49
N CYS A 28 4.68 20.79 8.54
CA CYS A 28 3.62 21.57 9.19
C CYS A 28 3.36 21.18 10.66
N HIS A 29 4.14 20.29 11.26
CA HIS A 29 3.89 19.73 12.60
C HIS A 29 2.49 19.10 12.75
N ALA A 30 1.99 18.48 11.68
CA ALA A 30 0.63 17.98 11.56
C ALA A 30 0.55 16.48 11.30
N LEU A 31 1.55 15.69 11.77
CA LEU A 31 1.55 14.22 11.67
C LEU A 31 0.57 13.60 12.69
N ASN A 32 -0.71 13.91 12.56
CA ASN A 32 -1.77 13.46 13.42
C ASN A 32 -3.00 13.04 12.59
N PRO A 33 -4.04 12.41 13.19
CA PRO A 33 -5.22 11.95 12.46
C PRO A 33 -5.91 13.05 11.65
N PHE A 34 -6.00 14.26 12.20
CA PHE A 34 -6.65 15.39 11.53
C PHE A 34 -5.86 15.86 10.31
N GLY A 35 -4.53 15.96 10.40
CA GLY A 35 -3.66 16.29 9.28
C GLY A 35 -3.80 15.29 8.14
N TYR A 36 -3.79 13.98 8.44
CA TYR A 36 -4.02 12.93 7.43
C TYR A 36 -5.42 12.99 6.83
N ALA A 37 -6.47 13.28 7.61
CA ALA A 37 -7.83 13.44 7.10
C ALA A 37 -7.89 14.58 6.07
N ILE A 38 -7.31 15.73 6.36
CA ILE A 38 -7.21 16.86 5.42
C ILE A 38 -6.42 16.45 4.17
N ALA A 39 -5.26 15.82 4.34
CA ALA A 39 -4.44 15.38 3.21
C ALA A 39 -5.21 14.43 2.28
N PHE A 40 -5.97 13.48 2.82
CA PHE A 40 -6.82 12.59 2.03
C PHE A 40 -7.95 13.34 1.31
N LEU A 41 -8.62 14.28 1.96
CA LEU A 41 -9.66 15.10 1.32
C LEU A 41 -9.09 15.90 0.14
N VAL A 42 -7.94 16.54 0.33
CA VAL A 42 -7.23 17.27 -0.75
C VAL A 42 -6.82 16.31 -1.87
N GLY A 43 -6.25 15.16 -1.53
CA GLY A 43 -5.86 14.13 -2.49
C GLY A 43 -7.02 13.64 -3.33
N ILE A 44 -8.18 13.37 -2.71
CA ILE A 44 -9.41 12.96 -3.40
C ILE A 44 -9.91 14.10 -4.31
N ALA A 45 -9.95 15.34 -3.83
CA ALA A 45 -10.39 16.49 -4.62
C ALA A 45 -9.51 16.67 -5.88
N VAL A 46 -8.18 16.57 -5.73
CA VAL A 46 -7.24 16.62 -6.85
C VAL A 46 -7.46 15.45 -7.80
N ALA A 47 -7.61 14.22 -7.30
CA ALA A 47 -7.85 13.05 -8.13
C ALA A 47 -9.14 13.16 -8.95
N VAL A 48 -10.23 13.65 -8.34
CA VAL A 48 -11.51 13.91 -9.03
C VAL A 48 -11.36 15.01 -10.07
N ALA A 49 -10.73 16.13 -9.75
CA ALA A 49 -10.50 17.23 -10.69
C ALA A 49 -9.67 16.79 -11.90
N CYS A 50 -8.58 16.04 -11.67
CA CYS A 50 -7.75 15.48 -12.72
C CYS A 50 -8.50 14.42 -13.56
N GLY A 51 -9.26 13.55 -12.90
CA GLY A 51 -10.06 12.51 -13.55
C GLY A 51 -11.13 13.10 -14.47
N ASN A 52 -11.83 14.14 -14.02
CA ASN A 52 -12.84 14.85 -14.82
C ASN A 52 -12.22 15.53 -16.04
N ARG A 53 -11.05 16.18 -15.89
CA ARG A 53 -10.33 16.80 -17.02
C ARG A 53 -9.82 15.78 -18.03
N ALA A 54 -9.36 14.62 -17.55
CA ALA A 54 -8.84 13.54 -18.39
C ALA A 54 -9.93 12.68 -19.05
N GLY A 55 -11.21 12.91 -18.74
CA GLY A 55 -12.31 12.11 -19.26
C GLY A 55 -12.25 10.65 -18.87
N TRP A 56 -11.74 10.34 -17.70
CA TRP A 56 -11.56 8.96 -17.23
C TRP A 56 -12.90 8.29 -16.99
N LYS A 57 -13.36 7.52 -17.99
CA LYS A 57 -14.49 6.60 -17.82
C LYS A 57 -13.94 5.28 -17.27
N ILE A 58 -14.03 5.09 -15.96
CA ILE A 58 -13.69 3.82 -15.33
C ILE A 58 -14.83 2.85 -15.60
N TYR A 59 -14.71 2.08 -16.67
CA TYR A 59 -15.65 0.99 -16.96
C TYR A 59 -15.31 -0.22 -16.06
N TRP A 60 -15.91 -0.27 -14.90
CA TRP A 60 -15.89 -1.44 -14.03
C TRP A 60 -16.93 -2.45 -14.50
N THR A 61 -16.62 -3.22 -15.52
CA THR A 61 -17.35 -4.44 -15.82
C THR A 61 -16.55 -5.63 -15.32
N PRO A 62 -16.77 -6.09 -14.08
CA PRO A 62 -16.18 -7.32 -13.64
C PRO A 62 -16.79 -8.45 -14.48
N GLY A 63 -16.02 -8.97 -15.42
CA GLY A 63 -16.39 -10.16 -16.15
C GLY A 63 -16.37 -11.36 -15.20
N TRP A 64 -17.37 -11.43 -14.28
CA TRP A 64 -17.48 -12.46 -13.25
C TRP A 64 -17.29 -13.87 -13.83
N ARG A 65 -17.84 -14.13 -15.02
CA ARG A 65 -17.64 -15.39 -15.74
C ARG A 65 -16.17 -15.62 -16.14
N LYS A 66 -15.44 -14.55 -16.55
CA LYS A 66 -14.01 -14.64 -16.87
C LYS A 66 -13.15 -14.86 -15.61
N LEU A 67 -13.53 -14.22 -14.51
CA LEU A 67 -12.86 -14.37 -13.21
C LEU A 67 -13.01 -15.81 -12.72
N ARG A 68 -14.26 -16.33 -12.66
CA ARG A 68 -14.55 -17.70 -12.24
C ARG A 68 -13.80 -18.74 -13.06
N ARG A 69 -13.75 -18.60 -14.40
CA ARG A 69 -12.99 -19.53 -15.27
C ARG A 69 -11.48 -19.51 -15.00
N ARG A 70 -10.92 -18.40 -14.55
CA ARG A 70 -9.49 -18.30 -14.19
C ARG A 70 -9.18 -19.08 -12.92
N PHE A 71 -10.04 -18.98 -11.91
CA PHE A 71 -9.85 -19.69 -10.65
C PHE A 71 -10.18 -21.19 -10.72
N GLN A 72 -10.57 -21.71 -11.87
CA GLN A 72 -10.61 -23.13 -12.15
C GLN A 72 -9.22 -23.71 -12.52
N LEU A 73 -8.24 -22.86 -12.79
CA LEU A 73 -6.87 -23.28 -13.06
C LEU A 73 -6.08 -23.43 -11.75
N SER A 74 -5.22 -24.43 -11.67
CA SER A 74 -4.48 -24.79 -10.45
C SER A 74 -3.64 -23.63 -9.89
N PHE A 75 -2.88 -22.91 -10.74
CA PHE A 75 -2.03 -21.81 -10.29
C PHE A 75 -2.80 -20.61 -9.74
N PRO A 76 -3.82 -20.05 -10.42
CA PRO A 76 -4.64 -18.99 -9.86
C PRO A 76 -5.37 -19.41 -8.58
N LEU A 77 -5.82 -20.68 -8.49
CA LEU A 77 -6.45 -21.20 -7.28
C LEU A 77 -5.45 -21.27 -6.13
N ALA A 78 -4.26 -21.83 -6.35
CA ALA A 78 -3.21 -21.90 -5.35
C ALA A 78 -2.81 -20.50 -4.86
N PHE A 79 -2.68 -19.53 -5.78
CA PHE A 79 -2.42 -18.13 -5.41
C PHE A 79 -3.54 -17.54 -4.56
N LEU A 80 -4.81 -17.80 -4.91
CA LEU A 80 -5.95 -17.33 -4.12
C LEU A 80 -5.94 -17.91 -2.70
N VAL A 81 -5.65 -19.21 -2.56
CA VAL A 81 -5.51 -19.86 -1.25
C VAL A 81 -4.40 -19.21 -0.44
N LEU A 82 -3.20 -19.02 -1.03
CA LEU A 82 -2.08 -18.37 -0.36
C LEU A 82 -2.42 -16.93 0.04
N ALA A 83 -3.09 -16.17 -0.84
CA ALA A 83 -3.52 -14.81 -0.54
C ALA A 83 -4.54 -14.77 0.61
N ALA A 84 -5.49 -15.72 0.62
CA ALA A 84 -6.46 -15.85 1.71
C ALA A 84 -5.78 -16.23 3.03
N MET A 85 -4.83 -17.17 3.01
CA MET A 85 -4.06 -17.53 4.21
C MET A 85 -3.22 -16.36 4.73
N ALA A 86 -2.55 -15.62 3.84
CA ALA A 86 -1.78 -14.43 4.21
C ALA A 86 -2.67 -13.33 4.80
N PHE A 87 -3.85 -13.12 4.21
CA PHE A 87 -4.84 -12.17 4.73
C PHE A 87 -5.36 -12.58 6.11
N LEU A 88 -5.77 -13.84 6.28
CA LEU A 88 -6.23 -14.37 7.56
C LEU A 88 -5.13 -14.29 8.62
N GLY A 89 -3.91 -14.73 8.30
CA GLY A 89 -2.78 -14.63 9.21
C GLY A 89 -2.51 -13.20 9.66
N GLY A 90 -2.50 -12.24 8.72
CA GLY A 90 -2.30 -10.83 9.03
C GLY A 90 -3.45 -10.21 9.84
N SER A 91 -4.70 -10.64 9.60
CA SER A 91 -5.87 -10.13 10.35
C SER A 91 -5.95 -10.68 11.78
N LEU A 92 -5.47 -11.89 12.00
CA LEU A 92 -5.52 -12.55 13.32
C LEU A 92 -4.32 -12.17 14.21
N HIS A 93 -3.18 -11.84 13.60
CA HIS A 93 -1.94 -11.56 14.33
C HIS A 93 -1.44 -10.14 14.06
N ALA A 94 -1.03 -9.45 15.11
CA ALA A 94 -0.30 -8.19 14.97
C ALA A 94 1.07 -8.43 14.32
N PRO A 95 1.70 -7.40 13.72
CA PRO A 95 3.06 -7.51 13.20
C PRO A 95 4.01 -8.07 14.25
N SER A 96 4.67 -9.19 13.94
CA SER A 96 5.57 -9.88 14.88
C SER A 96 7.01 -9.96 14.38
N ASN A 97 7.30 -9.40 13.19
CA ASN A 97 8.64 -9.43 12.65
C ASN A 97 9.54 -8.41 13.35
N TYR A 98 10.83 -8.75 13.47
CA TYR A 98 11.82 -7.93 14.14
C TYR A 98 11.85 -6.48 13.61
N ASP A 99 11.83 -6.30 12.29
CA ASP A 99 11.93 -4.97 11.69
C ASP A 99 10.73 -4.08 12.03
N ALA A 100 9.53 -4.65 12.08
CA ALA A 100 8.33 -3.91 12.45
C ALA A 100 8.40 -3.44 13.91
N LEU A 101 8.77 -4.35 14.83
CA LEU A 101 8.76 -4.08 16.26
C LEU A 101 9.98 -3.27 16.71
N ALA A 102 11.16 -3.51 16.10
CA ALA A 102 12.40 -2.88 16.55
C ALA A 102 12.54 -1.42 16.11
N TYR A 103 12.10 -1.06 14.89
CA TYR A 103 12.32 0.31 14.42
C TYR A 103 11.21 0.92 13.55
N ARG A 104 10.43 0.16 12.76
CA ARG A 104 9.44 0.74 11.85
C ARG A 104 8.25 1.34 12.59
N VAL A 105 7.57 0.55 13.41
CA VAL A 105 6.42 1.04 14.20
C VAL A 105 6.86 2.03 15.25
N PRO A 106 7.91 1.77 16.07
CA PRO A 106 8.40 2.77 17.03
C PRO A 106 8.75 4.11 16.41
N ARG A 107 9.40 4.12 15.24
CA ARG A 107 9.74 5.35 14.51
C ARG A 107 8.50 6.19 14.19
N VAL A 108 7.46 5.55 13.63
CA VAL A 108 6.20 6.24 13.30
C VAL A 108 5.54 6.81 14.56
N LEU A 109 5.52 6.05 15.65
CA LEU A 109 4.95 6.50 16.92
C LEU A 109 5.70 7.71 17.49
N HIS A 110 7.04 7.70 17.45
CA HIS A 110 7.85 8.86 17.85
C HIS A 110 7.51 10.10 17.01
N TRP A 111 7.44 9.97 15.68
CA TRP A 111 7.13 11.10 14.81
C TRP A 111 5.71 11.64 15.01
N GLN A 112 4.74 10.75 15.27
CA GLN A 112 3.36 11.16 15.57
C GLN A 112 3.24 11.84 16.94
N ALA A 113 4.00 11.39 17.93
CA ALA A 113 4.03 12.03 19.25
C ALA A 113 4.54 13.48 19.19
N GLU A 114 5.55 13.74 18.33
CA GLU A 114 6.10 15.08 18.12
C GLU A 114 5.37 15.87 17.01
N GLY A 115 4.44 15.23 16.29
CA GLY A 115 3.75 15.82 15.15
C GLY A 115 4.62 16.02 13.91
N GLN A 116 5.87 15.60 13.93
CA GLN A 116 6.84 15.80 12.86
C GLN A 116 7.90 14.69 12.83
N TRP A 117 8.53 14.53 11.67
CA TRP A 117 9.76 13.76 11.56
C TRP A 117 10.88 14.46 12.35
N HIS A 118 11.61 13.70 13.15
CA HIS A 118 12.79 14.18 13.86
C HIS A 118 13.80 13.06 14.02
N TRP A 119 15.03 13.42 14.32
CA TRP A 119 16.07 12.48 14.70
C TRP A 119 15.81 11.98 16.11
N ILE A 120 15.62 10.67 16.28
CA ILE A 120 15.28 10.07 17.57
C ILE A 120 16.57 9.88 18.36
N HIS A 121 16.65 10.44 19.58
CA HIS A 121 17.78 10.25 20.48
C HIS A 121 17.75 8.84 21.05
N THR A 122 18.63 7.96 20.56
CA THR A 122 18.68 6.55 20.93
C THR A 122 20.02 5.94 20.56
N ASP A 123 20.48 4.97 21.32
CA ASP A 123 21.66 4.15 21.00
C ASP A 123 21.38 3.14 19.88
N PHE A 124 20.10 2.91 19.54
CA PHE A 124 19.70 2.03 18.47
C PHE A 124 19.66 2.75 17.12
N LEU A 125 20.81 2.84 16.48
CA LEU A 125 21.01 3.61 15.23
C LEU A 125 20.03 3.27 14.11
N ARG A 126 19.47 2.04 14.07
CA ARG A 126 18.51 1.63 13.03
C ARG A 126 17.23 2.47 13.00
N LEU A 127 16.86 3.10 14.13
CA LEU A 127 15.73 4.04 14.19
C LEU A 127 15.93 5.26 13.29
N ASN A 128 17.18 5.63 12.97
CA ASN A 128 17.49 6.86 12.23
C ASN A 128 18.05 6.61 10.84
N VAL A 129 18.93 5.60 10.66
CA VAL A 129 19.71 5.41 9.43
C VAL A 129 18.99 4.63 8.32
N ARG A 130 17.84 4.02 8.60
CA ARG A 130 17.06 3.30 7.59
C ARG A 130 16.16 4.25 6.82
N THR A 131 15.98 3.95 5.53
CA THR A 131 15.02 4.68 4.67
C THR A 131 13.62 4.67 5.25
N SER A 132 12.86 5.76 5.10
CA SER A 132 11.57 5.99 5.75
C SER A 132 10.34 5.81 4.83
N GLY A 133 10.52 5.25 3.63
CA GLY A 133 9.43 5.18 2.65
C GLY A 133 8.23 4.34 3.11
N ILE A 134 8.47 3.19 3.74
CA ILE A 134 7.38 2.33 4.23
C ILE A 134 6.72 2.91 5.48
N GLU A 135 7.45 3.64 6.29
CA GLU A 135 6.93 4.32 7.47
C GLU A 135 5.92 5.40 7.08
N TRP A 136 6.16 6.17 6.01
CA TRP A 136 5.20 7.15 5.50
C TRP A 136 3.94 6.51 4.95
N ILE A 137 4.01 5.28 4.42
CA ILE A 137 2.83 4.52 3.98
C ILE A 137 2.05 3.96 5.18
N SER A 138 2.74 3.58 6.25
CA SER A 138 2.12 3.02 7.46
C SER A 138 1.60 4.08 8.42
N ALA A 139 2.20 5.26 8.44
CA ALA A 139 1.86 6.34 9.36
C ALA A 139 0.38 6.74 9.35
N PRO A 140 -0.31 6.93 8.21
CA PRO A 140 -1.74 7.23 8.23
C PRO A 140 -2.59 6.10 8.79
N LEU A 141 -2.22 4.84 8.58
CA LEU A 141 -2.96 3.71 9.16
C LEU A 141 -2.86 3.74 10.69
N ILE A 142 -1.66 3.93 11.24
CA ILE A 142 -1.45 4.02 12.68
C ILE A 142 -2.17 5.26 13.23
N ALA A 143 -2.03 6.42 12.60
CA ALA A 143 -2.67 7.65 13.04
C ALA A 143 -4.20 7.54 13.12
N LEU A 144 -4.84 7.01 12.06
CA LEU A 144 -6.30 6.97 11.96
C LEU A 144 -6.94 5.85 12.77
N THR A 145 -6.22 4.75 13.03
CA THR A 145 -6.77 3.58 13.73
C THR A 145 -6.24 3.42 15.15
N ASN A 146 -5.21 4.20 15.49
CA ASN A 146 -4.47 4.08 16.74
C ASN A 146 -4.00 2.62 17.01
N SER A 147 -3.68 1.89 15.94
CA SER A 147 -3.31 0.49 15.98
C SER A 147 -2.38 0.12 14.81
N ASP A 148 -1.50 -0.82 15.05
CA ASP A 148 -0.61 -1.42 14.04
C ASP A 148 -1.26 -2.61 13.31
N ARG A 149 -2.44 -3.07 13.77
CA ARG A 149 -3.11 -4.28 13.25
C ARG A 149 -3.44 -4.22 11.77
N LEU A 150 -3.62 -3.04 11.19
CA LEU A 150 -3.94 -2.89 9.77
C LEU A 150 -2.72 -2.82 8.84
N LEU A 151 -1.50 -2.84 9.37
CA LEU A 151 -0.28 -2.73 8.57
C LEU A 151 -0.10 -3.88 7.58
N PHE A 152 -0.63 -5.06 7.87
CA PHE A 152 -0.61 -6.21 6.96
C PHE A 152 -1.31 -5.93 5.63
N LEU A 153 -2.26 -4.98 5.58
CA LEU A 153 -2.97 -4.61 4.34
C LEU A 153 -2.03 -4.09 3.26
N ILE A 154 -0.97 -3.37 3.64
CA ILE A 154 0.05 -2.86 2.70
C ILE A 154 0.68 -4.03 1.93
N ASN A 155 1.09 -5.07 2.66
CA ASN A 155 1.68 -6.27 2.07
C ASN A 155 0.65 -7.08 1.29
N THR A 156 -0.59 -7.19 1.81
CA THR A 156 -1.69 -7.92 1.15
C THR A 156 -2.03 -7.31 -0.21
N VAL A 157 -2.15 -5.98 -0.28
CA VAL A 157 -2.42 -5.29 -1.55
C VAL A 157 -1.26 -5.48 -2.53
N SER A 158 -0.02 -5.29 -2.06
CA SER A 158 1.18 -5.51 -2.88
C SER A 158 1.26 -6.93 -3.42
N PHE A 159 0.99 -7.93 -2.57
CA PHE A 159 0.95 -9.33 -2.95
C PHE A 159 -0.15 -9.62 -3.98
N ALA A 160 -1.36 -9.07 -3.79
CA ALA A 160 -2.47 -9.26 -4.71
C ALA A 160 -2.22 -8.67 -6.11
N LEU A 161 -1.41 -7.62 -6.23
CA LEU A 161 -1.04 -7.00 -7.49
C LEU A 161 0.05 -7.78 -8.26
N LEU A 162 0.85 -8.58 -7.56
CA LEU A 162 2.03 -9.26 -8.10
C LEU A 162 1.74 -10.15 -9.33
N PRO A 163 0.71 -11.04 -9.34
CA PRO A 163 0.43 -11.88 -10.51
C PRO A 163 0.06 -11.08 -11.75
N GLY A 164 -0.63 -9.96 -11.56
CA GLY A 164 -0.99 -9.05 -12.65
C GLY A 164 0.24 -8.42 -13.31
N LEU A 165 1.21 -8.01 -12.49
CA LEU A 165 2.47 -7.45 -12.94
C LEU A 165 3.34 -8.50 -13.65
N ILE A 166 3.55 -9.67 -13.04
CA ILE A 166 4.31 -10.77 -13.61
C ILE A 166 3.74 -11.17 -14.98
N PHE A 167 2.42 -11.35 -15.06
CA PHE A 167 1.77 -11.68 -16.32
C PHE A 167 1.94 -10.57 -17.37
N SER A 168 1.92 -9.31 -16.98
CA SER A 168 2.14 -8.19 -17.90
C SER A 168 3.55 -8.19 -18.46
N VAL A 169 4.56 -8.46 -17.61
CA VAL A 169 5.97 -8.58 -18.01
C VAL A 169 6.15 -9.75 -18.99
N PHE A 170 5.69 -10.94 -18.65
CA PHE A 170 5.82 -12.12 -19.50
C PHE A 170 5.17 -11.93 -20.87
N THR A 171 4.01 -11.26 -20.91
CA THR A 171 3.34 -10.94 -22.18
C THR A 171 4.16 -9.97 -23.03
N ARG A 172 4.84 -9.00 -22.42
CA ARG A 172 5.71 -8.03 -23.13
C ARG A 172 7.01 -8.65 -23.63
N VAL A 173 7.56 -9.60 -22.89
CA VAL A 173 8.77 -10.36 -23.28
C VAL A 173 8.46 -11.44 -24.34
N GLY A 174 7.20 -11.62 -24.73
CA GLY A 174 6.81 -12.56 -25.79
C GLY A 174 6.64 -14.00 -25.31
N ILE A 175 6.63 -14.26 -24.00
CA ILE A 175 6.36 -15.59 -23.45
C ILE A 175 4.91 -15.97 -23.73
N LYS A 176 4.72 -17.12 -24.43
CA LYS A 176 3.39 -17.61 -24.78
C LYS A 176 2.59 -17.99 -23.53
N ARG A 177 1.28 -17.72 -23.55
CA ARG A 177 0.36 -18.00 -22.41
C ARG A 177 0.33 -19.45 -21.92
N ARG A 178 0.85 -20.41 -22.70
CA ARG A 178 0.93 -21.83 -22.31
C ARG A 178 2.08 -22.15 -21.35
N THR A 179 3.10 -21.28 -21.29
CA THR A 179 4.31 -21.45 -20.46
C THR A 179 4.37 -20.47 -19.28
N ALA A 180 3.44 -19.56 -19.17
CA ALA A 180 3.25 -18.60 -18.06
C ALA A 180 2.03 -18.98 -17.21
#